data_3d29ca91520c21c2e114147e2cb44d27
#
_entry.id   3d29ca91520c21c2e114147e2cb44d27
#
_cell.length_a   1.000
_cell.length_b   1.000
_cell.length_c   1.000
_cell.angle_alpha   90.00
_cell.angle_beta   90.00
_cell.angle_gamma   90.00
#
_symmetry.space_group_name_H-M   'P 1'
#
loop_
_entity.id
_entity.type
_entity.pdbx_description
1 polymer ?
#
loop_
_entity_poly.entity_id
_entity_poly.type
_entity_poly.pdbx_seq_one_letter_code
_entity_poly.pdbx_strand_id
1 'polypeptide(L)'
;MGGHITEEIKMAGEFKFNFTQDMFTAIIGKNPYADHWFEALCEILPDYDIDTPHRVAAFLAQTAHESGGYRAIKENLNYRAVTLRKIFPKYFPDDATANMYAGHPEQIANRVYGGRMGNGPESSGDGFKYCGRGLIQLTGKDNYTRYAQSLEISEEEAAEHLTTFEGCVQSAAWFWEANNLNQYADNGDILTMTKRINGGTIGLEDRKKHYEHALHVLGA
;
A
#
# COMPACT_ATOMS: atom_id res chain seq x y z
N MET A 1 -8.47 14.34 47.75
CA MET A 1 -8.15 15.14 46.57
C MET A 1 -8.07 14.18 45.40
N GLY A 2 -9.17 14.02 44.68
CA GLY A 2 -9.28 13.14 43.54
C GLY A 2 -8.96 13.93 42.26
N GLY A 3 -7.81 13.64 41.65
CA GLY A 3 -7.49 14.15 40.34
C GLY A 3 -8.34 13.41 39.30
N HIS A 4 -9.29 14.09 38.68
CA HIS A 4 -9.95 13.62 37.49
C HIS A 4 -8.93 13.70 36.34
N ILE A 5 -8.43 12.55 35.89
CA ILE A 5 -7.80 12.41 34.59
C ILE A 5 -8.96 12.40 33.59
N THR A 6 -9.23 13.53 32.97
CA THR A 6 -10.04 13.59 31.77
C THR A 6 -9.19 12.98 30.66
N GLU A 7 -9.45 11.71 30.29
CA GLU A 7 -9.05 11.19 29.01
C GLU A 7 -9.68 12.11 27.97
N GLU A 8 -8.88 12.94 27.30
CA GLU A 8 -9.29 13.57 26.06
C GLU A 8 -9.59 12.44 25.09
N ILE A 9 -10.88 12.16 24.88
CA ILE A 9 -11.33 11.31 23.76
C ILE A 9 -10.91 12.05 22.51
N LYS A 10 -9.80 11.58 21.88
CA LYS A 10 -9.35 12.09 20.60
C LYS A 10 -10.47 11.78 19.61
N MET A 11 -11.27 12.79 19.26
CA MET A 11 -12.29 12.66 18.23
C MET A 11 -11.61 12.21 16.94
N ALA A 12 -12.11 11.14 16.31
CA ALA A 12 -11.66 10.71 14.99
C ALA A 12 -11.71 11.91 14.04
N GLY A 13 -10.65 12.14 13.28
CA GLY A 13 -10.61 13.20 12.28
C GLY A 13 -11.77 13.04 11.29
N GLU A 14 -12.21 14.15 10.71
CA GLU A 14 -13.26 14.17 9.71
C GLU A 14 -12.73 14.71 8.39
N PHE A 15 -13.33 14.31 7.27
CA PHE A 15 -13.08 14.95 5.99
C PHE A 15 -13.56 16.40 6.00
N LYS A 16 -12.79 17.29 5.38
CA LYS A 16 -13.13 18.71 5.23
C LYS A 16 -14.04 18.98 4.02
N PHE A 17 -14.59 17.94 3.44
CA PHE A 17 -15.52 17.98 2.32
C PHE A 17 -16.46 16.77 2.37
N ASN A 18 -17.50 16.78 1.54
CA ASN A 18 -18.44 15.65 1.47
C ASN A 18 -17.88 14.54 0.57
N PHE A 19 -17.21 13.55 1.18
CA PHE A 19 -16.69 12.36 0.49
C PHE A 19 -17.70 11.22 0.59
N THR A 20 -18.17 10.74 -0.56
CA THR A 20 -19.21 9.70 -0.65
C THR A 20 -18.70 8.44 -1.32
N GLN A 21 -19.38 7.31 -1.06
CA GLN A 21 -19.06 6.05 -1.73
C GLN A 21 -19.23 6.13 -3.24
N ASP A 22 -20.24 6.86 -3.74
CA ASP A 22 -20.45 7.06 -5.17
C ASP A 22 -19.25 7.78 -5.82
N MET A 23 -18.70 8.78 -5.15
CA MET A 23 -17.46 9.45 -5.60
C MET A 23 -16.30 8.48 -5.66
N PHE A 24 -16.10 7.69 -4.62
CA PHE A 24 -15.05 6.67 -4.58
C PHE A 24 -15.17 5.67 -5.74
N THR A 25 -16.35 5.13 -5.95
CA THR A 25 -16.64 4.20 -7.04
C THR A 25 -16.44 4.84 -8.41
N ALA A 26 -16.83 6.11 -8.58
CA ALA A 26 -16.59 6.85 -9.81
C ALA A 26 -15.10 7.05 -10.11
N ILE A 27 -14.28 7.19 -9.07
CA ILE A 27 -12.83 7.38 -9.19
C ILE A 27 -12.11 6.09 -9.53
N ILE A 28 -12.35 5.01 -8.79
CA ILE A 28 -11.59 3.76 -8.93
C ILE A 28 -12.20 2.77 -9.92
N GLY A 29 -13.44 2.99 -10.34
CA GLY A 29 -14.20 2.05 -11.16
C GLY A 29 -14.91 0.97 -10.34
N LYS A 30 -15.49 -0.02 -11.02
CA LYS A 30 -16.22 -1.10 -10.37
C LYS A 30 -15.31 -1.97 -9.51
N ASN A 31 -15.68 -2.14 -8.25
CA ASN A 31 -15.02 -3.03 -7.33
C ASN A 31 -16.08 -3.73 -6.46
N PRO A 32 -16.07 -5.08 -6.37
CA PRO A 32 -17.08 -5.83 -5.62
C PRO A 32 -17.05 -5.55 -4.12
N TYR A 33 -15.96 -4.98 -3.61
CA TYR A 33 -15.76 -4.64 -2.19
C TYR A 33 -15.68 -3.13 -1.96
N ALA A 34 -16.29 -2.33 -2.85
CA ALA A 34 -16.23 -0.87 -2.77
C ALA A 34 -16.75 -0.31 -1.45
N ASP A 35 -17.79 -0.91 -0.87
CA ASP A 35 -18.34 -0.57 0.43
C ASP A 35 -17.32 -0.76 1.57
N HIS A 36 -16.65 -1.90 1.60
CA HIS A 36 -15.61 -2.20 2.59
C HIS A 36 -14.39 -1.28 2.46
N TRP A 37 -13.95 -1.02 1.24
CA TRP A 37 -12.86 -0.08 0.98
C TRP A 37 -13.21 1.34 1.39
N PHE A 38 -14.41 1.80 1.05
CA PHE A 38 -14.87 3.13 1.40
C PHE A 38 -14.98 3.31 2.91
N GLU A 39 -15.52 2.33 3.62
CA GLU A 39 -15.59 2.34 5.08
C GLU A 39 -14.19 2.46 5.70
N ALA A 40 -13.24 1.66 5.24
CA ALA A 40 -11.84 1.73 5.70
C ALA A 40 -11.19 3.09 5.41
N LEU A 41 -11.42 3.67 4.24
CA LEU A 41 -10.92 5.00 3.88
C LEU A 41 -11.49 6.08 4.81
N CYS A 42 -12.78 6.05 5.09
CA CYS A 42 -13.42 7.01 5.99
C CYS A 42 -12.91 6.92 7.43
N GLU A 43 -12.61 5.72 7.89
CA GLU A 43 -12.08 5.48 9.23
C GLU A 43 -10.64 5.96 9.37
N ILE A 44 -9.82 5.78 8.35
CA ILE A 44 -8.37 5.90 8.46
C ILE A 44 -7.81 7.21 7.91
N LEU A 45 -8.23 7.65 6.72
CA LEU A 45 -7.59 8.78 6.04
C LEU A 45 -7.58 10.08 6.84
N PRO A 46 -8.67 10.47 7.54
CA PRO A 46 -8.66 11.70 8.33
C PRO A 46 -7.63 11.72 9.44
N ASP A 47 -7.31 10.57 10.05
CA ASP A 47 -6.30 10.45 11.11
C ASP A 47 -4.87 10.70 10.60
N TYR A 48 -4.65 10.63 9.30
CA TYR A 48 -3.38 10.92 8.63
C TYR A 48 -3.40 12.26 7.88
N ASP A 49 -4.36 13.13 8.19
CA ASP A 49 -4.56 14.43 7.52
C ASP A 49 -4.77 14.31 5.99
N ILE A 50 -5.23 13.15 5.52
CA ILE A 50 -5.65 12.94 4.14
C ILE A 50 -7.16 13.25 4.09
N ASP A 51 -7.50 14.51 4.17
CA ASP A 51 -8.84 14.98 4.51
C ASP A 51 -9.39 16.09 3.59
N THR A 52 -8.58 16.59 2.66
CA THR A 52 -8.99 17.60 1.67
C THR A 52 -9.22 16.96 0.30
N PRO A 53 -9.99 17.60 -0.61
CA PRO A 53 -10.19 17.06 -1.96
C PRO A 53 -8.89 16.75 -2.70
N HIS A 54 -7.89 17.63 -2.64
CA HIS A 54 -6.60 17.44 -3.30
C HIS A 54 -5.81 16.28 -2.71
N ARG A 55 -5.78 16.16 -1.40
CA ARG A 55 -5.07 15.05 -0.71
C ARG A 55 -5.73 13.71 -0.96
N VAL A 56 -7.06 13.65 -0.87
CA VAL A 56 -7.82 12.43 -1.16
C VAL A 56 -7.70 12.04 -2.64
N ALA A 57 -7.81 13.01 -3.56
CA ALA A 57 -7.65 12.75 -4.99
C ALA A 57 -6.27 12.18 -5.31
N ALA A 58 -5.20 12.75 -4.75
CA ALA A 58 -3.85 12.26 -4.94
C ALA A 58 -3.65 10.87 -4.35
N PHE A 59 -4.15 10.62 -3.15
CA PHE A 59 -4.08 9.32 -2.49
C PHE A 59 -4.79 8.24 -3.30
N LEU A 60 -6.02 8.50 -3.74
CA LEU A 60 -6.79 7.57 -4.55
C LEU A 60 -6.14 7.31 -5.91
N ALA A 61 -5.61 8.34 -6.56
CA ALA A 61 -4.93 8.19 -7.85
C ALA A 61 -3.70 7.28 -7.74
N GLN A 62 -2.87 7.49 -6.72
CA GLN A 62 -1.66 6.69 -6.51
C GLN A 62 -2.00 5.26 -6.09
N THR A 63 -2.89 5.08 -5.12
CA THR A 63 -3.26 3.76 -4.62
C THR A 63 -4.06 2.95 -5.64
N ALA A 64 -4.93 3.58 -6.43
CA ALA A 64 -5.64 2.91 -7.52
C ALA A 64 -4.68 2.41 -8.60
N HIS A 65 -3.68 3.22 -8.98
CA HIS A 65 -2.66 2.79 -9.92
C HIS A 65 -1.85 1.60 -9.39
N GLU A 66 -1.34 1.71 -8.16
CA GLU A 66 -0.50 0.67 -7.55
C GLU A 66 -1.22 -0.66 -7.32
N SER A 67 -2.52 -0.62 -7.04
CA SER A 67 -3.32 -1.80 -6.72
C SER A 67 -4.24 -2.29 -7.85
N GLY A 68 -4.15 -1.69 -9.03
CA GLY A 68 -5.05 -2.02 -10.13
C GLY A 68 -6.53 -1.81 -9.78
N GLY A 69 -6.86 -0.67 -9.19
CA GLY A 69 -8.22 -0.34 -8.76
C GLY A 69 -8.66 -1.06 -7.49
N TYR A 70 -7.75 -1.22 -6.53
CA TYR A 70 -7.99 -1.89 -5.24
C TYR A 70 -8.29 -3.39 -5.37
N ARG A 71 -7.72 -4.04 -6.37
CA ARG A 71 -7.91 -5.47 -6.67
C ARG A 71 -6.69 -6.31 -6.32
N ALA A 72 -5.48 -5.80 -6.57
CA ALA A 72 -4.21 -6.48 -6.30
C ALA A 72 -3.60 -5.96 -5.00
N ILE A 73 -3.91 -6.62 -3.87
CA ILE A 73 -3.47 -6.22 -2.52
C ILE A 73 -2.42 -7.15 -1.91
N LYS A 74 -2.07 -8.21 -2.62
CA LYS A 74 -0.99 -9.14 -2.27
C LYS A 74 -0.20 -9.46 -3.52
N GLU A 75 1.13 -9.48 -3.39
CA GLU A 75 2.02 -9.86 -4.47
C GLU A 75 1.70 -11.27 -4.99
N ASN A 76 1.52 -11.40 -6.29
CA ASN A 76 1.34 -12.70 -6.92
C ASN A 76 2.71 -13.30 -7.26
N LEU A 77 3.10 -14.31 -6.52
CA LEU A 77 4.38 -15.01 -6.66
C LEU A 77 4.25 -16.37 -7.35
N ASN A 78 3.10 -16.65 -7.95
CA ASN A 78 2.88 -17.88 -8.69
C ASN A 78 3.39 -17.76 -10.12
N TYR A 79 4.68 -18.06 -10.31
CA TYR A 79 5.37 -17.94 -11.58
C TYR A 79 5.70 -19.30 -12.21
N ARG A 80 5.67 -19.33 -13.54
CA ARG A 80 6.23 -20.43 -14.35
C ARG A 80 7.75 -20.27 -14.46
N ALA A 81 8.44 -21.36 -14.74
CA ALA A 81 9.91 -21.39 -14.87
C ALA A 81 10.44 -20.35 -15.88
N VAL A 82 9.83 -20.25 -17.05
CA VAL A 82 10.21 -19.29 -18.10
C VAL A 82 10.12 -17.85 -17.58
N THR A 83 9.05 -17.54 -16.85
CA THR A 83 8.83 -16.21 -16.29
C THR A 83 9.81 -15.88 -15.17
N LEU A 84 10.14 -16.85 -14.31
CA LEU A 84 11.16 -16.68 -13.27
C LEU A 84 12.52 -16.31 -13.86
N ARG A 85 12.94 -16.98 -14.93
CA ARG A 85 14.20 -16.68 -15.62
C ARG A 85 14.20 -15.29 -16.26
N LYS A 86 13.05 -14.87 -16.77
CA LYS A 86 12.89 -13.55 -17.42
C LYS A 86 12.88 -12.40 -16.41
N ILE A 87 12.13 -12.55 -15.33
CA ILE A 87 11.91 -11.47 -14.35
C ILE A 87 13.00 -11.42 -13.30
N PHE A 88 13.47 -12.58 -12.83
CA PHE A 88 14.46 -12.72 -11.76
C PHE A 88 15.69 -13.51 -12.21
N PRO A 89 16.39 -13.10 -13.30
CA PRO A 89 17.49 -13.88 -13.85
C PRO A 89 18.64 -14.09 -12.87
N LYS A 90 18.85 -13.15 -11.95
CA LYS A 90 19.87 -13.27 -10.90
C LYS A 90 19.62 -14.45 -9.97
N TYR A 91 18.36 -14.74 -9.67
CA TYR A 91 17.96 -15.78 -8.72
C TYR A 91 17.62 -17.11 -9.41
N PHE A 92 17.33 -17.08 -10.69
CA PHE A 92 17.00 -18.23 -11.52
C PHE A 92 17.85 -18.22 -12.80
N PRO A 93 19.16 -18.52 -12.67
CA PRO A 93 20.12 -18.37 -13.78
C PRO A 93 20.02 -19.47 -14.85
N ASP A 94 19.32 -20.59 -14.54
CA ASP A 94 19.17 -21.73 -15.43
C ASP A 94 17.78 -22.36 -15.32
N ASP A 95 17.45 -23.24 -16.28
CA ASP A 95 16.16 -23.91 -16.34
C ASP A 95 15.97 -24.88 -15.16
N ALA A 96 17.02 -25.56 -14.73
CA ALA A 96 16.93 -26.52 -13.63
C ALA A 96 16.51 -25.83 -12.33
N THR A 97 17.13 -24.72 -11.98
CA THR A 97 16.77 -23.91 -10.80
C THR A 97 15.36 -23.38 -10.92
N ALA A 98 15.00 -22.80 -12.08
CA ALA A 98 13.67 -22.24 -12.31
C ALA A 98 12.58 -23.33 -12.20
N ASN A 99 12.81 -24.52 -12.72
CA ASN A 99 11.87 -25.64 -12.64
C ASN A 99 11.65 -26.14 -11.21
N MET A 100 12.69 -26.07 -10.36
CA MET A 100 12.56 -26.44 -8.94
C MET A 100 11.61 -25.53 -8.17
N TYR A 101 11.58 -24.24 -8.51
CA TYR A 101 10.80 -23.22 -7.81
C TYR A 101 9.46 -22.92 -8.46
N ALA A 102 9.29 -23.21 -9.74
CA ALA A 102 8.09 -22.89 -10.50
C ALA A 102 6.81 -23.42 -9.81
N GLY A 103 5.81 -22.56 -9.67
CA GLY A 103 4.56 -22.91 -9.02
C GLY A 103 4.62 -23.03 -7.49
N HIS A 104 5.73 -22.62 -6.87
CA HIS A 104 5.90 -22.60 -5.42
C HIS A 104 6.11 -21.17 -4.89
N PRO A 105 5.01 -20.38 -4.69
CA PRO A 105 5.09 -18.97 -4.32
C PRO A 105 5.92 -18.68 -3.07
N GLU A 106 5.77 -19.48 -2.03
CA GLU A 106 6.52 -19.32 -0.78
C GLU A 106 8.02 -19.47 -1.00
N GLN A 107 8.43 -20.51 -1.69
CA GLN A 107 9.85 -20.77 -1.99
C GLN A 107 10.43 -19.69 -2.90
N ILE A 108 9.66 -19.22 -3.88
CA ILE A 108 10.07 -18.13 -4.79
C ILE A 108 10.32 -16.86 -3.98
N ALA A 109 9.40 -16.47 -3.11
CA ALA A 109 9.55 -15.28 -2.27
C ALA A 109 10.78 -15.38 -1.35
N ASN A 110 10.99 -16.54 -0.72
CA ASN A 110 12.11 -16.76 0.18
C ASN A 110 13.46 -16.64 -0.55
N ARG A 111 13.52 -17.08 -1.80
CA ARG A 111 14.73 -16.97 -2.62
C ARG A 111 14.96 -15.55 -3.11
N VAL A 112 13.96 -14.91 -3.68
CA VAL A 112 14.06 -13.57 -4.29
C VAL A 112 14.32 -12.50 -3.23
N TYR A 113 13.66 -12.58 -2.09
CA TYR A 113 13.71 -11.57 -1.03
C TYR A 113 14.59 -11.94 0.16
N GLY A 114 15.10 -13.15 0.21
CA GLY A 114 16.02 -13.58 1.27
C GLY A 114 17.29 -12.73 1.31
N GLY A 115 17.73 -12.36 2.52
CA GLY A 115 18.90 -11.52 2.73
C GLY A 115 18.78 -10.07 2.27
N ARG A 116 17.57 -9.61 1.98
CA ARG A 116 17.26 -8.24 1.49
C ARG A 116 16.25 -7.58 2.40
N MET A 117 16.28 -6.23 2.48
CA MET A 117 15.28 -5.43 3.21
C MET A 117 15.10 -5.90 4.67
N GLY A 118 16.17 -6.30 5.33
CA GLY A 118 16.16 -6.81 6.70
C GLY A 118 15.68 -8.27 6.83
N ASN A 119 15.30 -8.93 5.75
CA ASN A 119 14.97 -10.36 5.77
C ASN A 119 16.21 -11.19 6.09
N GLY A 120 16.03 -12.27 6.86
CA GLY A 120 17.01 -13.33 7.00
C GLY A 120 17.26 -14.08 5.69
N PRO A 121 18.14 -15.09 5.70
CA PRO A 121 18.45 -15.86 4.50
C PRO A 121 17.22 -16.59 3.97
N GLU A 122 17.33 -17.16 2.76
CA GLU A 122 16.24 -17.95 2.14
C GLU A 122 15.62 -18.97 3.12
N SER A 123 16.45 -19.63 3.90
CA SER A 123 16.03 -20.63 4.90
C SER A 123 15.21 -20.07 6.07
N SER A 124 15.24 -18.76 6.29
CA SER A 124 14.49 -18.12 7.39
C SER A 124 12.98 -18.07 7.16
N GLY A 125 12.54 -18.12 5.90
CA GLY A 125 11.14 -17.93 5.53
C GLY A 125 10.68 -16.46 5.52
N ASP A 126 11.57 -15.51 5.82
CA ASP A 126 11.23 -14.09 5.91
C ASP A 126 10.76 -13.51 4.59
N GLY A 127 11.31 -13.97 3.47
CA GLY A 127 10.94 -13.47 2.15
C GLY A 127 9.43 -13.62 1.85
N PHE A 128 8.85 -14.76 2.20
CA PHE A 128 7.41 -14.99 2.06
C PHE A 128 6.61 -14.32 3.19
N LYS A 129 7.10 -14.40 4.42
CA LYS A 129 6.43 -13.81 5.59
C LYS A 129 6.21 -12.30 5.41
N TYR A 130 7.18 -11.60 4.83
CA TYR A 130 7.16 -10.16 4.60
C TYR A 130 7.08 -9.80 3.11
N CYS A 131 6.39 -10.63 2.31
CA CYS A 131 6.14 -10.32 0.90
C CYS A 131 5.21 -9.10 0.76
N GLY A 132 5.13 -8.54 -0.44
CA GLY A 132 4.35 -7.35 -0.71
C GLY A 132 2.86 -7.51 -0.40
N ARG A 133 2.33 -6.64 0.46
CA ARG A 133 0.91 -6.59 0.83
C ARG A 133 0.44 -5.15 0.96
N GLY A 134 -0.87 -4.97 0.81
CA GLY A 134 -1.53 -3.67 0.92
C GLY A 134 -1.58 -2.89 -0.38
N LEU A 135 -2.20 -1.72 -0.34
CA LEU A 135 -2.47 -0.90 -1.52
C LEU A 135 -1.21 -0.38 -2.22
N ILE A 136 -0.11 -0.24 -1.51
CA ILE A 136 1.18 0.20 -2.05
C ILE A 136 2.29 -0.85 -1.88
N GLN A 137 1.92 -2.10 -1.63
CA GLN A 137 2.84 -3.24 -1.54
C GLN A 137 3.98 -3.04 -0.55
N LEU A 138 3.65 -2.94 0.75
CA LEU A 138 4.64 -2.95 1.82
C LEU A 138 5.42 -4.27 1.78
N THR A 139 6.74 -4.21 1.62
CA THR A 139 7.60 -5.37 1.39
C THR A 139 8.84 -5.31 2.27
N GLY A 140 9.25 -6.46 2.81
CA GLY A 140 10.48 -6.64 3.57
C GLY A 140 10.33 -6.43 5.07
N LYS A 141 11.12 -7.17 5.85
CA LYS A 141 11.05 -7.17 7.32
C LYS A 141 11.25 -5.77 7.90
N ASP A 142 12.20 -4.99 7.40
CA ASP A 142 12.45 -3.63 7.91
C ASP A 142 11.22 -2.73 7.78
N ASN A 143 10.51 -2.80 6.66
CA ASN A 143 9.32 -1.99 6.44
C ASN A 143 8.15 -2.46 7.31
N TYR A 144 7.96 -3.77 7.47
CA TYR A 144 6.96 -4.32 8.38
C TYR A 144 7.26 -3.94 9.84
N THR A 145 8.53 -3.97 10.23
CA THR A 145 8.96 -3.56 11.58
C THR A 145 8.64 -2.09 11.85
N ARG A 146 8.97 -1.19 10.93
CA ARG A 146 8.66 0.24 11.06
C ARG A 146 7.16 0.50 11.13
N TYR A 147 6.40 -0.17 10.28
CA TYR A 147 4.95 -0.08 10.27
C TYR A 147 4.35 -0.59 11.58
N ALA A 148 4.78 -1.77 12.03
CA ALA A 148 4.35 -2.35 13.30
C ALA A 148 4.68 -1.44 14.50
N GLN A 149 5.86 -0.84 14.52
CA GLN A 149 6.26 0.12 15.56
C GLN A 149 5.36 1.35 15.58
N SER A 150 4.94 1.85 14.41
CA SER A 150 4.04 3.00 14.33
C SER A 150 2.66 2.73 14.94
N LEU A 151 2.24 1.48 14.95
CA LEU A 151 0.96 1.02 15.52
C LEU A 151 1.12 0.42 16.92
N GLU A 152 2.34 0.33 17.45
CA GLU A 152 2.64 -0.34 18.72
C GLU A 152 2.16 -1.79 18.78
N ILE A 153 2.31 -2.52 17.67
CA ILE A 153 1.98 -3.94 17.52
C ILE A 153 3.20 -4.75 17.11
N SER A 154 3.09 -6.09 17.16
CA SER A 154 4.14 -6.98 16.68
C SER A 154 4.20 -7.02 15.14
N GLU A 155 5.31 -7.52 14.60
CA GLU A 155 5.48 -7.74 13.15
C GLU A 155 4.48 -8.76 12.61
N GLU A 156 4.17 -9.79 13.40
CA GLU A 156 3.17 -10.80 13.10
C GLU A 156 1.77 -10.20 13.02
N GLU A 157 1.40 -9.38 14.00
CA GLU A 157 0.13 -8.65 14.00
C GLU A 157 0.03 -7.70 12.82
N ALA A 158 1.12 -7.02 12.44
CA ALA A 158 1.16 -6.17 11.27
C ALA A 158 0.93 -6.97 9.98
N ALA A 159 1.54 -8.14 9.85
CA ALA A 159 1.36 -9.00 8.68
C ALA A 159 -0.10 -9.49 8.57
N GLU A 160 -0.75 -9.84 9.67
CA GLU A 160 -2.18 -10.19 9.69
C GLU A 160 -3.06 -8.98 9.37
N HIS A 161 -2.75 -7.82 9.93
CA HIS A 161 -3.48 -6.58 9.69
C HIS A 161 -3.48 -6.19 8.20
N LEU A 162 -2.37 -6.39 7.51
CA LEU A 162 -2.23 -6.15 6.07
C LEU A 162 -3.05 -7.08 5.17
N THR A 163 -3.73 -8.07 5.72
CA THR A 163 -4.71 -8.89 5.00
C THR A 163 -6.14 -8.34 5.08
N THR A 164 -6.35 -7.30 5.87
CA THR A 164 -7.66 -6.64 6.06
C THR A 164 -7.78 -5.39 5.20
N PHE A 165 -9.02 -4.94 4.94
CA PHE A 165 -9.25 -3.66 4.25
C PHE A 165 -8.63 -2.49 5.01
N GLU A 166 -8.85 -2.42 6.31
CA GLU A 166 -8.29 -1.39 7.19
C GLU A 166 -6.76 -1.38 7.14
N GLY A 167 -6.14 -2.54 7.24
CA GLY A 167 -4.68 -2.64 7.22
C GLY A 167 -4.06 -2.26 5.88
N CYS A 168 -4.72 -2.60 4.78
CA CYS A 168 -4.29 -2.19 3.45
C CYS A 168 -4.33 -0.66 3.28
N VAL A 169 -5.37 -0.01 3.78
CA VAL A 169 -5.50 1.46 3.76
C VAL A 169 -4.52 2.09 4.74
N GLN A 170 -4.44 1.57 5.95
CA GLN A 170 -3.60 2.15 7.00
C GLN A 170 -2.11 2.08 6.65
N SER A 171 -1.63 1.00 6.07
CA SER A 171 -0.24 0.89 5.63
C SER A 171 0.10 1.91 4.54
N ALA A 172 -0.81 2.15 3.62
CA ALA A 172 -0.65 3.17 2.59
C ALA A 172 -0.67 4.59 3.18
N ALA A 173 -1.58 4.87 4.10
CA ALA A 173 -1.67 6.15 4.81
C ALA A 173 -0.43 6.40 5.68
N TRP A 174 0.06 5.39 6.38
CA TRP A 174 1.32 5.47 7.12
C TRP A 174 2.51 5.81 6.22
N PHE A 175 2.66 5.12 5.10
CA PHE A 175 3.70 5.42 4.12
C PHE A 175 3.58 6.86 3.60
N TRP A 176 2.36 7.29 3.34
CA TRP A 176 2.04 8.65 2.89
C TRP A 176 2.52 9.70 3.89
N GLU A 177 2.21 9.52 5.16
CA GLU A 177 2.65 10.40 6.25
C GLU A 177 4.16 10.36 6.43
N ALA A 178 4.76 9.16 6.48
CA ALA A 178 6.20 8.98 6.67
C ALA A 178 7.04 9.64 5.57
N ASN A 179 6.49 9.80 4.37
CA ASN A 179 7.13 10.44 3.22
C ASN A 179 6.65 11.89 2.98
N ASN A 180 5.85 12.45 3.87
CA ASN A 180 5.30 13.81 3.77
C ASN A 180 4.59 14.08 2.43
N LEU A 181 3.82 13.11 1.93
CA LEU A 181 3.20 13.21 0.61
C LEU A 181 2.05 14.22 0.53
N ASN A 182 1.45 14.59 1.66
CA ASN A 182 0.41 15.62 1.68
C ASN A 182 0.87 16.96 1.11
N GLN A 183 2.12 17.36 1.36
CA GLN A 183 2.65 18.61 0.80
C GLN A 183 2.71 18.60 -0.73
N TYR A 184 3.01 17.46 -1.33
CA TYR A 184 3.02 17.32 -2.79
C TYR A 184 1.59 17.26 -3.35
N ALA A 185 0.67 16.62 -2.63
CA ALA A 185 -0.74 16.64 -2.97
C ALA A 185 -1.32 18.04 -2.99
N ASP A 186 -0.99 18.85 -1.99
CA ASP A 186 -1.44 20.25 -1.90
C ASP A 186 -0.95 21.12 -3.08
N ASN A 187 0.21 20.78 -3.64
CA ASN A 187 0.80 21.47 -4.79
C ASN A 187 0.49 20.81 -6.15
N GLY A 188 -0.23 19.68 -6.14
CA GLY A 188 -0.51 18.90 -7.36
C GLY A 188 0.73 18.27 -7.98
N ASP A 189 1.79 18.04 -7.20
CA ASP A 189 3.08 17.52 -7.66
C ASP A 189 3.08 15.99 -7.73
N ILE A 190 2.38 15.44 -8.71
CA ILE A 190 2.26 14.00 -8.93
C ILE A 190 3.60 13.39 -9.34
N LEU A 191 4.46 14.13 -10.01
CA LEU A 191 5.79 13.66 -10.41
C LEU A 191 6.64 13.27 -9.19
N THR A 192 6.77 14.18 -8.21
CA THR A 192 7.57 13.93 -7.01
C THR A 192 6.95 12.81 -6.16
N MET A 193 5.62 12.79 -6.00
CA MET A 193 4.93 11.69 -5.33
C MET A 193 5.23 10.35 -5.99
N THR A 194 5.13 10.27 -7.31
CA THR A 194 5.40 9.04 -8.06
C THR A 194 6.82 8.55 -7.84
N LYS A 195 7.79 9.45 -7.87
CA LYS A 195 9.19 9.11 -7.59
C LYS A 195 9.38 8.55 -6.17
N ARG A 196 8.67 9.09 -5.20
CA ARG A 196 8.76 8.61 -3.81
C ARG A 196 8.07 7.27 -3.60
N ILE A 197 6.97 7.01 -4.27
CA ILE A 197 6.22 5.75 -4.15
C ILE A 197 6.89 4.64 -4.95
N ASN A 198 7.29 4.92 -6.19
CA ASN A 198 7.76 3.92 -7.16
C ASN A 198 9.29 3.87 -7.29
N GLY A 199 10.00 4.91 -6.88
CA GLY A 199 11.44 5.07 -7.11
C GLY A 199 11.80 5.59 -8.50
N GLY A 200 10.81 5.83 -9.36
CA GLY A 200 10.96 6.32 -10.73
C GLY A 200 9.68 6.97 -11.24
N THR A 201 9.45 6.94 -12.53
CA THR A 201 8.31 7.60 -13.18
C THR A 201 7.37 6.62 -13.88
N ILE A 202 7.41 5.35 -13.51
CA ILE A 202 6.54 4.31 -14.10
C ILE A 202 5.07 4.68 -13.86
N GLY A 203 4.28 4.72 -14.93
CA GLY A 203 2.86 5.01 -14.89
C GLY A 203 2.53 6.48 -14.59
N LEU A 204 3.48 7.41 -14.70
CA LEU A 204 3.26 8.83 -14.37
C LEU A 204 2.05 9.42 -15.09
N GLU A 205 1.91 9.20 -16.39
CA GLU A 205 0.78 9.75 -17.17
C GLU A 205 -0.56 9.15 -16.73
N ASP A 206 -0.60 7.86 -16.42
CA ASP A 206 -1.80 7.19 -15.89
C ASP A 206 -2.17 7.75 -14.51
N ARG A 207 -1.19 7.94 -13.63
CA ARG A 207 -1.38 8.53 -12.31
C ARG A 207 -1.90 9.95 -12.37
N LYS A 208 -1.39 10.76 -13.30
CA LYS A 208 -1.87 12.12 -13.55
C LYS A 208 -3.32 12.14 -14.04
N LYS A 209 -3.68 11.24 -14.96
CA LYS A 209 -5.06 11.11 -15.45
C LYS A 209 -6.01 10.71 -14.33
N HIS A 210 -5.63 9.75 -13.51
CA HIS A 210 -6.40 9.37 -12.33
C HIS A 210 -6.59 10.54 -11.36
N TYR A 211 -5.53 11.31 -11.12
CA TYR A 211 -5.58 12.48 -10.25
C TYR A 211 -6.53 13.55 -10.79
N GLU A 212 -6.43 13.92 -12.05
CA GLU A 212 -7.31 14.91 -12.69
C GLU A 212 -8.78 14.45 -12.66
N HIS A 213 -9.02 13.17 -12.95
CA HIS A 213 -10.36 12.59 -12.86
C HIS A 213 -10.90 12.62 -11.43
N ALA A 214 -10.07 12.24 -10.46
CA ALA A 214 -10.45 12.27 -9.05
C ALA A 214 -10.77 13.69 -8.57
N LEU A 215 -9.96 14.69 -8.94
CA LEU A 215 -10.24 16.10 -8.64
C LEU A 215 -11.60 16.53 -9.19
N HIS A 216 -11.88 16.17 -10.43
CA HIS A 216 -13.16 16.50 -11.07
C HIS A 216 -14.33 15.87 -10.30
N VAL A 217 -14.25 14.59 -9.97
CA VAL A 217 -15.30 13.89 -9.21
C VAL A 217 -15.50 14.49 -7.82
N LEU A 218 -14.42 14.88 -7.15
CA LEU A 218 -14.47 15.46 -5.79
C LEU A 218 -14.84 16.96 -5.78
N GLY A 219 -14.98 17.58 -6.95
CA GLY A 219 -15.36 19.00 -7.07
C GLY A 219 -14.24 19.99 -6.71
N ALA A 220 -13.02 19.58 -6.90
CA ALA A 220 -11.85 20.42 -6.63
C ALA A 220 -11.25 21.04 -7.90
#